data_f9988470ba1174ebe2a7ce4b21a39e3b
#
_entry.id   f9988470ba1174ebe2a7ce4b21a39e3b
#
_cell.length_a   1.000
_cell.length_b   1.000
_cell.length_c   1.000
_cell.angle_alpha   90.00
_cell.angle_beta   90.00
_cell.angle_gamma   90.00
#
_symmetry.space_group_name_H-M   'P 1'
#
loop_
_entity.id
_entity.type
_entity.pdbx_description
1 polymer ?
#
loop_
_entity_poly.entity_id
_entity_poly.type
_entity_poly.pdbx_seq_one_letter_code
_entity_poly.pdbx_strand_id
1 'polypeptide(L)'
;MRLARCLRIGGVKVKYPFEMHVHTAECDRYAKLGGAEIVRMYHERGYSGLVITDHYFSLFFDWFAEELSGASHRAVIDHWLRGYHAARNEGEKLGFTVLSGAEVRFDGTINDYLVYGLQPEDFYRMPLLNRLRNVEELAATLPSDALIVQAHPFRDNMTVRNPAPLFGIEGYNAGTEPFRNTMAKMFATHYGKPILSGSDLHHAKALAKGGIAADRRIQTAADLVCVLREGAYCLIEDGEIAN
;
A
#
# COMPACT_ATOMS: atom_id res chain seq x y z
N MET A 1 24.77 1.83 -6.68
CA MET A 1 24.94 3.17 -7.26
C MET A 1 24.46 3.14 -8.71
N ARG A 2 23.36 3.80 -9.04
CA ARG A 2 22.68 4.15 -10.29
C ARG A 2 21.20 3.82 -10.30
N LEU A 3 20.38 4.71 -9.72
CA LEU A 3 18.99 4.93 -10.11
C LEU A 3 18.76 6.43 -10.37
N ALA A 4 19.74 7.11 -10.93
CA ALA A 4 19.61 8.49 -11.39
C ALA A 4 19.61 8.53 -12.92
N ARG A 5 18.78 7.74 -13.58
CA ARG A 5 18.42 7.99 -14.98
C ARG A 5 17.08 8.70 -15.00
N CYS A 6 17.16 9.99 -15.21
CA CYS A 6 16.05 10.85 -15.57
C CYS A 6 15.41 10.31 -16.86
N LEU A 7 14.37 9.51 -16.74
CA LEU A 7 13.56 9.05 -17.86
C LEU A 7 12.56 10.15 -18.23
N ARG A 8 12.48 10.50 -19.49
CA ARG A 8 11.44 11.36 -20.05
C ARG A 8 10.42 10.48 -20.73
N ILE A 9 9.20 10.44 -20.22
CA ILE A 9 8.06 9.88 -20.93
C ILE A 9 7.14 11.05 -21.26
N GLY A 10 6.86 11.28 -22.54
CA GLY A 10 5.98 12.37 -22.97
C GLY A 10 6.43 13.79 -22.57
N GLY A 11 7.73 14.01 -22.30
CA GLY A 11 8.26 15.31 -21.86
C GLY A 11 8.26 15.53 -20.33
N VAL A 12 7.69 14.63 -19.55
CA VAL A 12 7.60 14.71 -18.08
C VAL A 12 8.85 14.08 -17.45
N LYS A 13 9.49 14.81 -16.56
CA LYS A 13 10.68 14.37 -15.81
C LYS A 13 10.22 13.60 -14.58
N VAL A 14 10.08 12.27 -14.67
CA VAL A 14 9.76 11.41 -13.53
C VAL A 14 10.95 11.39 -12.57
N LYS A 15 10.73 11.77 -11.30
CA LYS A 15 11.83 12.01 -10.35
C LYS A 15 11.73 11.30 -9.01
N TYR A 16 10.53 10.84 -8.62
CA TYR A 16 10.26 10.48 -7.23
C TYR A 16 9.64 9.09 -7.13
N PRO A 17 10.45 8.00 -7.11
CA PRO A 17 9.94 6.67 -6.85
C PRO A 17 9.29 6.59 -5.46
N PHE A 18 8.12 5.96 -5.35
CA PHE A 18 7.35 5.84 -4.13
C PHE A 18 6.71 4.44 -4.07
N GLU A 19 6.98 3.70 -3.01
CA GLU A 19 6.46 2.35 -2.84
C GLU A 19 5.03 2.39 -2.27
N MET A 20 4.17 1.51 -2.79
CA MET A 20 2.73 1.58 -2.52
C MET A 20 2.19 0.40 -1.70
N HIS A 21 2.94 -0.71 -1.55
CA HIS A 21 2.44 -1.92 -0.89
C HIS A 21 3.54 -2.61 -0.07
N VAL A 22 3.52 -2.40 1.25
CA VAL A 22 4.59 -2.83 2.16
C VAL A 22 4.02 -3.34 3.47
N HIS A 23 4.57 -4.48 3.95
CA HIS A 23 4.26 -5.08 5.24
C HIS A 23 5.47 -5.10 6.16
N THR A 24 5.22 -4.91 7.46
CA THR A 24 6.25 -4.83 8.49
C THR A 24 6.20 -6.02 9.44
N ALA A 25 7.36 -6.51 9.87
CA ALA A 25 7.46 -7.63 10.81
C ALA A 25 6.88 -7.30 12.21
N GLU A 26 6.69 -6.04 12.53
CA GLU A 26 6.05 -5.60 13.77
C GLU A 26 4.55 -5.94 13.82
N CYS A 27 3.90 -6.06 12.64
CA CYS A 27 2.45 -6.24 12.52
C CYS A 27 2.06 -7.50 11.75
N ASP A 28 2.99 -8.07 10.99
CA ASP A 28 2.72 -9.20 10.12
C ASP A 28 3.76 -10.32 10.31
N ARG A 29 3.30 -11.51 10.70
CA ARG A 29 4.18 -12.69 10.86
C ARG A 29 4.69 -13.26 9.52
N TYR A 30 4.08 -12.91 8.41
CA TYR A 30 4.60 -13.25 7.07
C TYR A 30 5.76 -12.35 6.66
N ALA A 31 5.76 -11.07 7.09
CA ALA A 31 6.83 -10.13 6.82
C ALA A 31 8.10 -10.49 7.64
N LYS A 32 9.28 -10.27 7.04
CA LYS A 32 10.57 -10.61 7.64
C LYS A 32 11.44 -9.38 7.94
N LEU A 33 11.00 -8.22 7.53
CA LEU A 33 11.73 -6.96 7.67
C LEU A 33 10.92 -6.01 8.56
N GLY A 34 11.60 -5.37 9.52
CA GLY A 34 10.98 -4.36 10.35
C GLY A 34 10.87 -3.01 9.62
N GLY A 35 9.91 -2.17 10.04
CA GLY A 35 9.63 -0.90 9.39
C GLY A 35 10.85 0.01 9.22
N ALA A 36 11.69 0.13 10.24
CA ALA A 36 12.92 0.92 10.17
C ALA A 36 13.94 0.35 9.16
N GLU A 37 14.07 -0.98 9.08
CA GLU A 37 14.95 -1.63 8.11
C GLU A 37 14.46 -1.41 6.68
N ILE A 38 13.17 -1.57 6.45
CA ILE A 38 12.52 -1.32 5.16
C ILE A 38 12.83 0.09 4.66
N VAL A 39 12.68 1.09 5.51
CA VAL A 39 12.96 2.49 5.15
C VAL A 39 14.41 2.67 4.70
N ARG A 40 15.38 2.14 5.44
CA ARG A 40 16.80 2.21 5.04
C ARG A 40 17.03 1.57 3.67
N MET A 41 16.47 0.39 3.46
CA MET A 41 16.64 -0.36 2.20
C MET A 41 16.02 0.37 1.00
N TYR A 42 14.84 0.96 1.14
CA TYR A 42 14.21 1.77 0.07
C TYR A 42 14.94 3.09 -0.16
N HIS A 43 15.40 3.76 0.90
CA HIS A 43 16.20 4.97 0.79
C HIS A 43 17.50 4.71 0.02
N GLU A 44 18.21 3.62 0.31
CA GLU A 44 19.41 3.17 -0.42
C GLU A 44 19.13 2.87 -1.91
N ARG A 45 17.91 2.45 -2.25
CA ARG A 45 17.46 2.23 -3.62
C ARG A 45 17.00 3.50 -4.34
N GLY A 46 17.06 4.66 -3.66
CA GLY A 46 16.71 5.96 -4.23
C GLY A 46 15.20 6.25 -4.30
N TYR A 47 14.39 5.49 -3.57
CA TYR A 47 12.99 5.86 -3.36
C TYR A 47 12.89 7.12 -2.51
N SER A 48 11.84 7.89 -2.72
CA SER A 48 11.57 9.13 -1.98
C SER A 48 10.64 8.93 -0.79
N GLY A 49 9.94 7.80 -0.76
CA GLY A 49 9.02 7.44 0.30
C GLY A 49 8.29 6.13 0.03
N LEU A 50 7.43 5.76 0.97
CA LEU A 50 6.57 4.59 0.90
C LEU A 50 5.28 4.77 1.71
N VAL A 51 4.30 3.90 1.44
CA VAL A 51 3.12 3.71 2.31
C VAL A 51 3.29 2.40 3.04
N ILE A 52 3.18 2.41 4.38
CA ILE A 52 3.02 1.18 5.16
C ILE A 52 1.56 0.75 5.03
N THR A 53 1.34 -0.46 4.52
CA THR A 53 0.03 -1.06 4.26
C THR A 53 -0.13 -2.39 4.98
N ASP A 54 0.28 -2.44 6.25
CA ASP A 54 0.18 -3.65 7.05
C ASP A 54 -1.23 -4.25 6.99
N HIS A 55 -1.31 -5.58 7.03
CA HIS A 55 -2.56 -6.30 6.99
C HIS A 55 -3.51 -5.90 8.12
N TYR A 56 -4.73 -5.50 7.76
CA TYR A 56 -5.82 -5.24 8.68
C TYR A 56 -6.88 -6.35 8.52
N PHE A 57 -6.67 -7.50 9.13
CA PHE A 57 -7.47 -8.71 8.95
C PHE A 57 -7.50 -9.58 10.23
N SER A 58 -8.32 -10.62 10.25
CA SER A 58 -8.52 -11.49 11.44
C SER A 58 -7.23 -12.10 11.97
N LEU A 59 -6.31 -12.53 11.09
CA LEU A 59 -5.07 -13.17 11.52
C LEU A 59 -4.16 -12.25 12.35
N PHE A 60 -4.22 -10.93 12.15
CA PHE A 60 -3.53 -9.99 13.05
C PHE A 60 -3.96 -10.20 14.50
N PHE A 61 -5.24 -10.31 14.74
CA PHE A 61 -5.78 -10.54 16.08
C PHE A 61 -5.43 -11.92 16.62
N ASP A 62 -5.38 -12.94 15.78
CA ASP A 62 -4.95 -14.29 16.16
C ASP A 62 -3.48 -14.33 16.52
N TRP A 63 -2.63 -13.64 15.76
CA TRP A 63 -1.19 -13.57 15.98
C TRP A 63 -0.80 -12.89 17.29
N PHE A 64 -1.56 -11.90 17.71
CA PHE A 64 -1.32 -11.08 18.88
C PHE A 64 -2.41 -11.25 19.95
N ALA A 65 -3.06 -12.43 19.99
CA ALA A 65 -4.20 -12.68 20.86
C ALA A 65 -3.87 -12.49 22.36
N GLU A 66 -2.67 -12.85 22.78
CA GLU A 66 -2.22 -12.68 24.17
C GLU A 66 -2.07 -11.19 24.52
N GLU A 67 -1.38 -10.43 23.67
CA GLU A 67 -1.12 -9.00 23.86
C GLU A 67 -2.38 -8.15 23.72
N LEU A 68 -3.33 -8.60 22.91
CA LEU A 68 -4.58 -7.89 22.65
C LEU A 68 -5.75 -8.36 23.51
N SER A 69 -5.55 -9.36 24.40
CA SER A 69 -6.59 -9.86 25.28
C SER A 69 -7.11 -8.76 26.21
N GLY A 70 -8.40 -8.41 26.08
CA GLY A 70 -9.01 -7.33 26.88
C GLY A 70 -8.53 -5.92 26.53
N ALA A 71 -7.76 -5.75 25.47
CA ALA A 71 -7.28 -4.45 25.03
C ALA A 71 -8.42 -3.53 24.57
N SER A 72 -8.31 -2.26 24.91
CA SER A 72 -9.21 -1.24 24.38
C SER A 72 -8.99 -1.06 22.87
N HIS A 73 -9.98 -0.50 22.16
CA HIS A 73 -9.83 -0.16 20.74
C HIS A 73 -8.55 0.65 20.47
N ARG A 74 -8.26 1.65 21.30
CA ARG A 74 -7.05 2.45 21.21
C ARG A 74 -5.78 1.59 21.29
N ALA A 75 -5.70 0.69 22.28
CA ALA A 75 -4.54 -0.18 22.44
C ALA A 75 -4.34 -1.15 21.25
N VAL A 76 -5.44 -1.62 20.65
CA VAL A 76 -5.37 -2.42 19.40
C VAL A 76 -4.76 -1.60 18.27
N ILE A 77 -5.21 -0.36 18.07
CA ILE A 77 -4.68 0.52 17.02
C ILE A 77 -3.21 0.90 17.30
N ASP A 78 -2.87 1.23 18.55
CA ASP A 78 -1.46 1.48 18.95
C ASP A 78 -0.57 0.28 18.61
N HIS A 79 -1.05 -0.93 18.87
CA HIS A 79 -0.33 -2.17 18.54
C HIS A 79 -0.19 -2.36 17.02
N TRP A 80 -1.25 -2.14 16.26
CA TRP A 80 -1.24 -2.28 14.80
C TRP A 80 -0.37 -1.22 14.10
N LEU A 81 -0.28 0.01 14.63
CA LEU A 81 0.54 1.08 14.07
C LEU A 81 2.05 0.96 14.39
N ARG A 82 2.50 -0.06 15.11
CA ARG A 82 3.93 -0.19 15.53
C ARG A 82 4.88 -0.19 14.34
N GLY A 83 4.56 -0.91 13.29
CA GLY A 83 5.37 -0.97 12.07
C GLY A 83 5.47 0.39 11.39
N TYR A 84 4.34 1.08 11.25
CA TYR A 84 4.31 2.44 10.74
C TYR A 84 5.17 3.39 11.58
N HIS A 85 5.05 3.35 12.91
CA HIS A 85 5.84 4.23 13.79
C HIS A 85 7.34 3.94 13.72
N ALA A 86 7.73 2.67 13.65
CA ALA A 86 9.13 2.28 13.46
C ALA A 86 9.67 2.81 12.12
N ALA A 87 8.92 2.64 11.04
CA ALA A 87 9.26 3.14 9.72
C ALA A 87 9.34 4.68 9.69
N ARG A 88 8.33 5.36 10.24
CA ARG A 88 8.28 6.83 10.28
C ARG A 88 9.45 7.43 11.05
N ASN A 89 9.75 6.91 12.23
CA ASN A 89 10.87 7.39 13.05
C ASN A 89 12.21 7.29 12.32
N GLU A 90 12.41 6.25 11.51
CA GLU A 90 13.62 6.12 10.68
C GLU A 90 13.57 7.05 9.46
N GLY A 91 12.40 7.17 8.83
CA GLY A 91 12.18 8.08 7.70
C GLY A 91 12.49 9.54 8.04
N GLU A 92 12.09 10.01 9.22
CA GLU A 92 12.38 11.38 9.70
C GLU A 92 13.88 11.65 9.78
N LYS A 93 14.68 10.67 10.23
CA LYS A 93 16.16 10.80 10.29
C LYS A 93 16.80 10.89 8.90
N LEU A 94 16.21 10.24 7.92
CA LEU A 94 16.76 10.13 6.55
C LEU A 94 16.16 11.15 5.57
N GLY A 95 15.17 11.94 5.98
CA GLY A 95 14.40 12.81 5.07
C GLY A 95 13.58 12.01 4.05
N PHE A 96 13.15 10.79 4.42
CA PHE A 96 12.40 9.85 3.63
C PHE A 96 10.92 9.86 4.06
N THR A 97 9.99 9.97 3.11
CA THR A 97 8.58 10.07 3.44
C THR A 97 7.98 8.69 3.77
N VAL A 98 7.33 8.59 4.92
CA VAL A 98 6.55 7.40 5.31
C VAL A 98 5.11 7.81 5.55
N LEU A 99 4.19 7.23 4.79
CA LEU A 99 2.75 7.45 4.92
C LEU A 99 2.07 6.23 5.52
N SER A 100 0.94 6.45 6.19
CA SER A 100 0.08 5.38 6.70
C SER A 100 -0.96 4.99 5.65
N GLY A 101 -1.19 3.70 5.52
CA GLY A 101 -2.26 3.07 4.76
C GLY A 101 -2.66 1.77 5.46
N ALA A 102 -3.40 0.94 4.78
CA ALA A 102 -3.75 -0.41 5.27
C ALA A 102 -4.01 -1.33 4.09
N GLU A 103 -3.74 -2.63 4.25
CA GLU A 103 -4.33 -3.67 3.42
C GLU A 103 -5.45 -4.36 4.20
N VAL A 104 -6.69 -4.08 3.82
CA VAL A 104 -7.90 -4.53 4.54
C VAL A 104 -8.46 -5.78 3.92
N ARG A 105 -8.65 -6.83 4.73
CA ARG A 105 -9.46 -8.01 4.39
C ARG A 105 -10.60 -8.14 5.38
N PHE A 106 -11.83 -8.20 4.87
CA PHE A 106 -13.00 -8.38 5.74
C PHE A 106 -13.09 -9.81 6.26
N ASP A 107 -13.55 -9.97 7.50
CA ASP A 107 -13.72 -11.28 8.12
C ASP A 107 -14.59 -12.19 7.25
N GLY A 108 -14.16 -13.44 7.05
CA GLY A 108 -14.87 -14.40 6.20
C GLY A 108 -14.76 -14.15 4.70
N THR A 109 -13.93 -13.21 4.25
CA THR A 109 -13.66 -12.95 2.82
C THR A 109 -12.21 -13.23 2.46
N ILE A 110 -11.88 -13.17 1.16
CA ILE A 110 -10.54 -13.47 0.65
C ILE A 110 -9.90 -12.31 -0.12
N ASN A 111 -10.68 -11.29 -0.49
CA ASN A 111 -10.16 -10.14 -1.23
C ASN A 111 -9.52 -9.13 -0.30
N ASP A 112 -8.42 -8.54 -0.77
CA ASP A 112 -7.68 -7.50 -0.09
C ASP A 112 -7.88 -6.15 -0.76
N TYR A 113 -7.88 -5.10 0.06
CA TYR A 113 -8.10 -3.73 -0.38
C TYR A 113 -7.06 -2.81 0.25
N LEU A 114 -6.22 -2.20 -0.58
CA LEU A 114 -5.30 -1.16 -0.16
C LEU A 114 -6.07 0.15 0.05
N VAL A 115 -5.79 0.80 1.16
CA VAL A 115 -6.39 2.09 1.50
C VAL A 115 -5.29 3.13 1.64
N TYR A 116 -5.43 4.23 0.90
CA TYR A 116 -4.51 5.35 0.90
C TYR A 116 -5.21 6.65 1.31
N GLY A 117 -4.42 7.64 1.71
CA GLY A 117 -4.95 8.95 2.09
C GLY A 117 -5.34 9.06 3.57
N LEU A 118 -4.99 8.05 4.38
CA LEU A 118 -5.27 8.04 5.81
C LEU A 118 -4.14 8.67 6.63
N GLN A 119 -4.52 9.29 7.74
CA GLN A 119 -3.62 9.65 8.82
C GLN A 119 -3.72 8.60 9.94
N PRO A 120 -2.69 8.41 10.78
CA PRO A 120 -2.76 7.50 11.93
C PRO A 120 -3.96 7.78 12.85
N GLU A 121 -4.35 9.05 12.98
CA GLU A 121 -5.47 9.50 13.81
C GLU A 121 -6.84 9.00 13.32
N ASP A 122 -6.96 8.71 12.03
CA ASP A 122 -8.22 8.20 11.46
C ASP A 122 -8.54 6.80 11.97
N PHE A 123 -7.52 5.95 12.14
CA PHE A 123 -7.71 4.58 12.63
C PHE A 123 -8.32 4.52 14.04
N TYR A 124 -8.03 5.51 14.89
CA TYR A 124 -8.63 5.58 16.24
C TYR A 124 -10.10 5.97 16.23
N ARG A 125 -10.57 6.60 15.18
CA ARG A 125 -11.95 7.08 15.03
C ARG A 125 -12.85 6.10 14.30
N MET A 126 -12.24 5.24 13.45
CA MET A 126 -12.95 4.24 12.68
C MET A 126 -13.19 2.96 13.52
N PRO A 127 -14.20 2.16 13.20
CA PRO A 127 -14.34 0.80 13.74
C PRO A 127 -13.18 -0.09 13.25
N LEU A 128 -13.07 -1.29 13.79
CA LEU A 128 -12.13 -2.28 13.25
C LEU A 128 -12.50 -2.63 11.81
N LEU A 129 -11.63 -2.28 10.86
CA LEU A 129 -11.94 -2.34 9.42
C LEU A 129 -12.19 -3.75 8.89
N ASN A 130 -11.55 -4.77 9.47
CA ASN A 130 -11.77 -6.16 9.11
C ASN A 130 -13.19 -6.66 9.44
N ARG A 131 -13.90 -6.00 10.36
CA ARG A 131 -15.27 -6.35 10.77
C ARG A 131 -16.34 -5.72 9.91
N LEU A 132 -15.97 -4.86 8.97
CA LEU A 132 -16.88 -4.34 7.96
C LEU A 132 -17.30 -5.46 7.00
N ARG A 133 -18.48 -5.36 6.41
CA ARG A 133 -19.06 -6.44 5.60
C ARG A 133 -18.55 -6.51 4.18
N ASN A 134 -18.19 -5.37 3.61
CA ASN A 134 -17.85 -5.24 2.20
C ASN A 134 -17.17 -3.89 1.90
N VAL A 135 -16.74 -3.71 0.65
CA VAL A 135 -16.04 -2.52 0.19
C VAL A 135 -16.93 -1.26 0.17
N GLU A 136 -18.23 -1.42 0.01
CA GLU A 136 -19.20 -0.31 0.06
C GLU A 136 -19.29 0.26 1.48
N GLU A 137 -19.28 -0.60 2.49
CA GLU A 137 -19.25 -0.17 3.89
C GLU A 137 -17.90 0.44 4.25
N LEU A 138 -16.81 -0.10 3.73
CA LEU A 138 -15.48 0.50 3.85
C LEU A 138 -15.47 1.92 3.26
N ALA A 139 -15.97 2.09 2.04
CA ALA A 139 -16.04 3.40 1.38
C ALA A 139 -16.88 4.42 2.17
N ALA A 140 -17.95 3.96 2.82
CA ALA A 140 -18.79 4.82 3.66
C ALA A 140 -18.15 5.17 5.03
N THR A 141 -17.19 4.36 5.48
CA THR A 141 -16.50 4.53 6.76
C THR A 141 -15.28 5.44 6.67
N LEU A 142 -14.58 5.39 5.53
CA LEU A 142 -13.35 6.12 5.31
C LEU A 142 -13.60 7.64 5.15
N PRO A 143 -12.59 8.49 5.46
CA PRO A 143 -12.59 9.88 5.05
C PRO A 143 -12.84 10.04 3.55
N SER A 144 -13.56 11.10 3.15
CA SER A 144 -13.97 11.34 1.76
C SER A 144 -12.84 11.39 0.74
N ASP A 145 -11.64 11.73 1.19
CA ASP A 145 -10.45 11.83 0.35
C ASP A 145 -9.68 10.52 0.24
N ALA A 146 -9.96 9.54 1.10
CA ALA A 146 -9.32 8.24 1.05
C ALA A 146 -9.61 7.51 -0.27
N LEU A 147 -8.64 6.72 -0.71
CA LEU A 147 -8.70 5.95 -1.95
C LEU A 147 -8.66 4.46 -1.64
N ILE A 148 -9.57 3.69 -2.25
CA ILE A 148 -9.60 2.24 -2.12
C ILE A 148 -9.12 1.63 -3.44
N VAL A 149 -8.14 0.74 -3.36
CA VAL A 149 -7.57 0.01 -4.50
C VAL A 149 -7.69 -1.48 -4.22
N GLN A 150 -8.20 -2.27 -5.15
CA GLN A 150 -8.19 -3.72 -4.97
C GLN A 150 -6.77 -4.23 -5.17
N ALA A 151 -6.21 -4.86 -4.13
CA ALA A 151 -4.90 -5.50 -4.18
C ALA A 151 -4.98 -6.79 -5.02
N HIS A 152 -3.95 -7.04 -5.80
CA HIS A 152 -3.71 -8.30 -6.55
C HIS A 152 -4.98 -9.12 -6.91
N PRO A 153 -5.97 -8.57 -7.63
CA PRO A 153 -7.34 -9.09 -7.75
C PRO A 153 -7.46 -10.47 -8.41
N PHE A 154 -6.40 -10.95 -9.07
CA PHE A 154 -6.36 -12.24 -9.74
C PHE A 154 -5.41 -13.26 -9.09
N ARG A 155 -4.93 -12.99 -7.86
CA ARG A 155 -4.22 -14.00 -7.06
C ARG A 155 -5.14 -15.19 -6.77
N ASP A 156 -4.57 -16.38 -6.51
CA ASP A 156 -5.35 -17.59 -6.22
C ASP A 156 -6.39 -17.33 -5.12
N ASN A 157 -7.55 -17.93 -5.34
CA ASN A 157 -8.74 -17.84 -4.49
C ASN A 157 -9.40 -16.45 -4.41
N MET A 158 -8.85 -15.40 -5.04
CA MET A 158 -9.50 -14.10 -5.09
C MET A 158 -10.79 -14.14 -5.92
N THR A 159 -11.77 -13.35 -5.52
CA THR A 159 -13.05 -13.23 -6.21
C THR A 159 -13.11 -11.94 -6.99
N VAL A 160 -13.39 -12.03 -8.29
CA VAL A 160 -13.63 -10.83 -9.11
C VAL A 160 -14.90 -10.12 -8.61
N ARG A 161 -14.76 -8.84 -8.29
CA ARG A 161 -15.85 -7.99 -7.77
C ARG A 161 -16.14 -6.84 -8.70
N ASN A 162 -17.32 -6.25 -8.55
CA ASN A 162 -17.65 -5.00 -9.23
C ASN A 162 -16.69 -3.89 -8.77
N PRO A 163 -15.91 -3.26 -9.66
CA PRO A 163 -14.94 -2.25 -9.29
C PRO A 163 -15.57 -0.86 -9.08
N ALA A 164 -16.89 -0.69 -9.17
CA ALA A 164 -17.54 0.62 -9.07
C ALA A 164 -17.14 1.42 -7.82
N PRO A 165 -17.12 0.84 -6.59
CA PRO A 165 -16.73 1.55 -5.38
C PRO A 165 -15.21 1.81 -5.26
N LEU A 166 -14.39 1.23 -6.13
CA LEU A 166 -12.94 1.34 -6.07
C LEU A 166 -12.44 2.58 -6.81
N PHE A 167 -11.42 3.22 -6.27
CA PHE A 167 -10.62 4.20 -7.00
C PHE A 167 -9.81 3.53 -8.11
N GLY A 168 -9.07 2.48 -7.80
CA GLY A 168 -8.14 1.82 -8.72
C GLY A 168 -7.96 0.34 -8.48
N ILE A 169 -7.06 -0.24 -9.26
CA ILE A 169 -6.68 -1.66 -9.24
C ILE A 169 -5.16 -1.77 -9.15
N GLU A 170 -4.64 -2.62 -8.28
CA GLU A 170 -3.24 -3.01 -8.31
C GLU A 170 -3.01 -3.93 -9.52
N GLY A 171 -2.54 -3.33 -10.61
CA GLY A 171 -2.30 -4.02 -11.88
C GLY A 171 -0.93 -4.70 -11.94
N TYR A 172 0.01 -4.28 -11.11
CA TYR A 172 1.27 -4.98 -10.89
C TYR A 172 1.48 -5.21 -9.38
N ASN A 173 1.76 -6.44 -9.03
CA ASN A 173 2.15 -6.87 -7.71
C ASN A 173 3.34 -7.83 -7.85
N ALA A 174 4.46 -7.53 -7.19
CA ALA A 174 5.69 -8.31 -7.34
C ALA A 174 5.63 -9.73 -6.75
N GLY A 175 4.65 -9.99 -5.88
CA GLY A 175 4.36 -11.30 -5.31
C GLY A 175 3.39 -12.15 -6.16
N THR A 176 3.00 -11.67 -7.33
CA THR A 176 1.98 -12.29 -8.20
C THR A 176 2.58 -12.64 -9.56
N GLU A 177 2.13 -13.75 -10.16
CA GLU A 177 2.63 -14.20 -11.45
C GLU A 177 2.31 -13.20 -12.58
N PRO A 178 3.22 -13.05 -13.58
CA PRO A 178 3.09 -12.04 -14.63
C PRO A 178 1.76 -12.07 -15.39
N PHE A 179 1.21 -13.28 -15.66
CA PHE A 179 -0.06 -13.41 -16.38
C PHE A 179 -1.24 -12.83 -15.57
N ARG A 180 -1.21 -12.93 -14.23
CA ARG A 180 -2.24 -12.40 -13.34
C ARG A 180 -2.17 -10.87 -13.27
N ASN A 181 -0.96 -10.31 -13.25
CA ASN A 181 -0.73 -8.88 -13.38
C ASN A 181 -1.28 -8.37 -14.72
N THR A 182 -1.10 -9.13 -15.81
CA THR A 182 -1.69 -8.80 -17.10
C THR A 182 -3.23 -8.80 -17.04
N MET A 183 -3.84 -9.79 -16.40
CA MET A 183 -5.29 -9.83 -16.20
C MET A 183 -5.79 -8.64 -15.38
N ALA A 184 -5.09 -8.27 -14.32
CA ALA A 184 -5.43 -7.13 -13.47
C ALA A 184 -5.40 -5.80 -14.27
N LYS A 185 -4.38 -5.60 -15.10
CA LYS A 185 -4.29 -4.43 -16.00
C LYS A 185 -5.42 -4.39 -17.03
N MET A 186 -5.71 -5.53 -17.66
CA MET A 186 -6.82 -5.64 -18.62
C MET A 186 -8.16 -5.32 -17.94
N PHE A 187 -8.40 -5.83 -16.74
CA PHE A 187 -9.59 -5.58 -15.95
C PHE A 187 -9.71 -4.08 -15.61
N ALA A 188 -8.63 -3.47 -15.07
CA ALA A 188 -8.60 -2.05 -14.77
C ALA A 188 -8.90 -1.20 -16.01
N THR A 189 -8.25 -1.50 -17.13
CA THR A 189 -8.45 -0.80 -18.42
C THR A 189 -9.89 -0.92 -18.90
N HIS A 190 -10.48 -2.11 -18.84
CA HIS A 190 -11.87 -2.36 -19.27
C HIS A 190 -12.87 -1.50 -18.48
N TYR A 191 -12.64 -1.30 -17.18
CA TYR A 191 -13.51 -0.50 -16.32
C TYR A 191 -13.07 0.95 -16.16
N GLY A 192 -12.05 1.40 -16.89
CA GLY A 192 -11.53 2.77 -16.82
C GLY A 192 -10.98 3.14 -15.43
N LYS A 193 -10.42 2.17 -14.70
CA LYS A 193 -9.86 2.38 -13.37
C LYS A 193 -8.37 2.70 -13.44
N PRO A 194 -7.86 3.63 -12.62
CA PRO A 194 -6.44 3.81 -12.43
C PRO A 194 -5.72 2.51 -12.08
N ILE A 195 -4.54 2.32 -12.66
CA ILE A 195 -3.69 1.16 -12.41
C ILE A 195 -2.57 1.59 -11.46
N LEU A 196 -2.38 0.81 -10.39
CA LEU A 196 -1.29 0.99 -9.44
C LEU A 196 -0.33 -0.20 -9.48
N SER A 197 0.81 -0.01 -8.85
CA SER A 197 1.85 -1.02 -8.70
C SER A 197 2.36 -1.04 -7.27
N GLY A 198 2.67 -2.24 -6.75
CA GLY A 198 3.24 -2.44 -5.43
C GLY A 198 4.18 -3.63 -5.38
N SER A 199 5.14 -3.58 -4.44
CA SER A 199 6.06 -4.70 -4.22
C SER A 199 5.41 -5.82 -3.41
N ASP A 200 4.38 -5.54 -2.61
CA ASP A 200 3.79 -6.47 -1.64
C ASP A 200 4.91 -7.08 -0.77
N LEU A 201 5.71 -6.15 -0.18
CA LEU A 201 6.98 -6.49 0.44
C LEU A 201 6.78 -7.28 1.73
N HIS A 202 7.04 -8.56 1.70
CA HIS A 202 7.17 -9.45 2.87
C HIS A 202 8.61 -9.92 3.07
N HIS A 203 9.41 -9.94 2.01
CA HIS A 203 10.78 -10.42 1.99
C HIS A 203 11.67 -9.54 1.11
N ALA A 204 12.96 -9.44 1.43
CA ALA A 204 13.93 -8.64 0.70
C ALA A 204 13.98 -8.91 -0.82
N LYS A 205 13.56 -10.10 -1.28
CA LYS A 205 13.51 -10.46 -2.71
C LYS A 205 12.52 -9.60 -3.52
N ALA A 206 11.50 -9.03 -2.89
CA ALA A 206 10.51 -8.16 -3.51
C ALA A 206 10.90 -6.67 -3.43
N LEU A 207 12.00 -6.33 -2.75
CA LEU A 207 12.43 -4.96 -2.51
C LEU A 207 12.55 -4.15 -3.81
N ALA A 208 11.87 -3.00 -3.84
CA ALA A 208 11.92 -2.02 -4.91
C ALA A 208 11.50 -2.58 -6.30
N LYS A 209 10.69 -3.62 -6.34
CA LYS A 209 10.16 -4.18 -7.58
C LYS A 209 8.88 -3.48 -8.05
N GLY A 210 8.13 -2.87 -7.16
CA GLY A 210 6.88 -2.18 -7.44
C GLY A 210 6.89 -0.73 -6.99
N GLY A 211 5.73 -0.08 -7.14
CA GLY A 211 5.50 1.30 -6.75
C GLY A 211 5.12 2.21 -7.91
N ILE A 212 5.14 3.51 -7.65
CA ILE A 212 4.92 4.54 -8.64
C ILE A 212 6.14 5.46 -8.75
N ALA A 213 6.34 6.05 -9.91
CA ALA A 213 7.32 7.10 -10.13
C ALA A 213 6.57 8.41 -10.37
N ALA A 214 6.43 9.24 -9.33
CA ALA A 214 5.67 10.48 -9.37
C ALA A 214 6.44 11.61 -10.06
N ASP A 215 5.73 12.53 -10.69
CA ASP A 215 6.30 13.72 -11.35
C ASP A 215 6.74 14.79 -10.34
N ARG A 216 6.24 14.72 -9.11
CA ARG A 216 6.54 15.60 -7.99
C ARG A 216 6.73 14.84 -6.69
N ARG A 217 7.36 15.50 -5.71
CA ARG A 217 7.58 14.92 -4.39
C ARG A 217 6.25 14.73 -3.65
N ILE A 218 6.08 13.54 -3.07
CA ILE A 218 4.99 13.20 -2.17
C ILE A 218 5.53 13.34 -0.74
N GLN A 219 4.94 14.20 0.08
CA GLN A 219 5.34 14.44 1.46
C GLN A 219 4.23 14.16 2.45
N THR A 220 2.98 14.21 1.99
CA THR A 220 1.78 14.01 2.81
C THR A 220 0.83 13.02 2.14
N ALA A 221 -0.13 12.50 2.91
CA ALA A 221 -1.22 11.67 2.37
C ALA A 221 -2.05 12.43 1.32
N ALA A 222 -2.25 13.73 1.51
CA ALA A 222 -2.95 14.58 0.56
C ALA A 222 -2.17 14.74 -0.76
N ASP A 223 -0.84 14.86 -0.72
CA ASP A 223 -0.02 14.89 -1.94
C ASP A 223 -0.14 13.58 -2.72
N LEU A 224 -0.11 12.44 -2.01
CA LEU A 224 -0.30 11.14 -2.63
C LEU A 224 -1.66 11.04 -3.33
N VAL A 225 -2.73 11.38 -2.63
CA VAL A 225 -4.10 11.38 -3.19
C VAL A 225 -4.18 12.26 -4.43
N CYS A 226 -3.58 13.45 -4.39
CA CYS A 226 -3.56 14.39 -5.50
C CYS A 226 -2.81 13.79 -6.71
N VAL A 227 -1.60 13.25 -6.51
CA VAL A 227 -0.81 12.58 -7.56
C VAL A 227 -1.60 11.42 -8.19
N LEU A 228 -2.26 10.59 -7.38
CA LEU A 228 -3.02 9.45 -7.87
C LEU A 228 -4.26 9.88 -8.67
N ARG A 229 -5.03 10.85 -8.18
CA ARG A 229 -6.23 11.37 -8.86
C ARG A 229 -5.92 12.07 -10.18
N GLU A 230 -4.79 12.76 -10.25
CA GLU A 230 -4.33 13.43 -11.47
C GLU A 230 -3.70 12.46 -12.48
N GLY A 231 -3.37 11.22 -12.07
CA GLY A 231 -2.60 10.29 -12.90
C GLY A 231 -1.17 10.78 -13.17
N ALA A 232 -0.60 11.58 -12.25
CA ALA A 232 0.69 12.23 -12.40
C ALA A 232 1.85 11.30 -11.99
N TYR A 233 1.82 10.06 -12.49
CA TYR A 233 2.80 9.01 -12.18
C TYR A 233 2.94 8.01 -13.34
N CYS A 234 4.05 7.26 -13.32
CA CYS A 234 4.25 6.04 -14.09
C CYS A 234 4.34 4.86 -13.11
N LEU A 235 4.06 3.64 -13.59
CA LEU A 235 4.23 2.45 -12.77
C LEU A 235 5.71 2.05 -12.68
N ILE A 236 6.10 1.46 -11.56
CA ILE A 236 7.37 0.73 -11.43
C ILE A 236 7.00 -0.76 -11.42
N GLU A 237 7.61 -1.54 -12.32
CA GLU A 237 7.40 -2.97 -12.48
C GLU A 237 8.76 -3.66 -12.61
N ASP A 238 9.00 -4.72 -11.85
CA ASP A 238 10.31 -5.40 -11.74
C ASP A 238 11.50 -4.45 -11.48
N GLY A 239 11.23 -3.32 -10.81
CA GLY A 239 12.23 -2.30 -10.50
C GLY A 239 12.52 -1.32 -11.64
N GLU A 240 11.76 -1.39 -12.73
CA GLU A 240 11.86 -0.52 -13.88
C GLU A 240 10.60 0.34 -14.06
N ILE A 241 10.75 1.57 -14.58
CA ILE A 241 9.58 2.39 -14.91
C ILE A 241 8.94 1.82 -16.17
N ALA A 242 7.70 1.37 -16.04
CA ALA A 242 6.92 0.86 -17.17
C ALA A 242 6.53 1.99 -18.13
N ASN A 243 6.68 1.73 -19.43
CA ASN A 243 6.34 2.65 -20.53
C ASN A 243 4.87 2.55 -20.91
#